data_372b41d808b600ca7c8dc22c312ac552
#
_entry.id   372b41d808b600ca7c8dc22c312ac552
#
_cell.length_a   1.000
_cell.length_b   1.000
_cell.length_c   1.000
_cell.angle_alpha   90.00
_cell.angle_beta   90.00
_cell.angle_gamma   90.00
#
_symmetry.space_group_name_H-M   'P 1'
#
loop_
_entity.id
_entity.type
_entity.pdbx_description
1 polymer ?
#
loop_
_entity_poly.entity_id
_entity_poly.type
_entity_poly.pdbx_seq_one_letter_code
_entity_poly.pdbx_strand_id
1 'polypeptide(L)'
;KAPISGQVITKNFKVGDNITKNSSSTTVLATIYDLSSLTFEMSIDELDIKKVKVGQKVEVSADAFEGQTFSGTVTNVSLESTYSNGVSTYPVTVTLDETGDLLPGMNVDGVITLEEANDVLAIPVDSLMRGNRVYVKDETVTEQQGPVPAGFRAVKVETGLTSDTFVEIKSGLSEGDVVYVAESSKNSSSVMMMMDGGMGGPPGGGGNMGGGNMGGG
;
A
#
# COMPACT_ATOMS: atom_id res chain seq x y z
N LYS A 1 -12.01 45.33 0.73
CA LYS A 1 -10.85 44.80 0.00
C LYS A 1 -10.45 43.49 0.66
N ALA A 2 -10.20 42.44 -0.12
CA ALA A 2 -9.71 41.18 0.42
C ALA A 2 -8.31 41.38 1.03
N PRO A 3 -8.02 40.78 2.15
CA PRO A 3 -6.70 40.87 2.81
C PRO A 3 -5.64 39.99 2.13
N ILE A 4 -6.07 38.99 1.38
CA ILE A 4 -5.21 38.04 0.64
C ILE A 4 -5.60 38.00 -0.83
N SER A 5 -4.68 37.56 -1.67
CA SER A 5 -4.96 37.16 -3.06
C SER A 5 -5.46 35.72 -3.07
N GLY A 6 -6.35 35.40 -4.01
CA GLY A 6 -6.86 34.02 -4.11
C GLY A 6 -8.21 33.96 -4.83
N GLN A 7 -8.78 32.77 -4.89
CA GLN A 7 -10.07 32.50 -5.48
C GLN A 7 -11.18 32.57 -4.43
N VAL A 8 -12.29 33.25 -4.76
CA VAL A 8 -13.48 33.28 -3.90
C VAL A 8 -14.22 31.96 -4.03
N ILE A 9 -14.25 31.19 -2.99
CA ILE A 9 -14.90 29.86 -2.94
C ILE A 9 -16.37 30.00 -2.57
N THR A 10 -16.66 30.80 -1.53
CA THR A 10 -18.04 31.05 -1.11
C THR A 10 -18.28 32.53 -0.93
N LYS A 11 -19.48 32.95 -1.28
CA LYS A 11 -19.99 34.29 -1.08
C LYS A 11 -21.36 34.22 -0.42
N ASN A 12 -21.42 34.57 0.86
CA ASN A 12 -22.63 34.43 1.67
C ASN A 12 -23.59 35.62 1.60
N PHE A 13 -23.15 36.74 1.06
CA PHE A 13 -23.94 37.97 0.97
C PHE A 13 -23.96 38.56 -0.44
N LYS A 14 -25.07 39.19 -0.79
CA LYS A 14 -25.26 39.92 -2.05
C LYS A 14 -25.24 41.43 -1.80
N VAL A 15 -25.10 42.18 -2.87
CA VAL A 15 -25.21 43.66 -2.81
C VAL A 15 -26.62 44.05 -2.34
N GLY A 16 -26.68 44.82 -1.26
CA GLY A 16 -27.94 45.26 -0.63
C GLY A 16 -28.35 44.44 0.59
N ASP A 17 -27.68 43.35 0.90
CA ASP A 17 -27.97 42.60 2.12
C ASP A 17 -27.56 43.37 3.37
N ASN A 18 -28.42 43.38 4.38
CA ASN A 18 -28.12 43.93 5.68
C ASN A 18 -27.26 42.97 6.52
N ILE A 19 -26.04 43.40 6.86
CA ILE A 19 -25.14 42.66 7.71
C ILE A 19 -25.32 43.13 9.16
N THR A 20 -26.02 42.34 9.95
CA THR A 20 -26.18 42.62 11.39
C THR A 20 -25.02 41.93 12.14
N LYS A 21 -24.25 42.72 12.89
CA LYS A 21 -23.21 42.23 13.76
C LYS A 21 -23.86 41.66 15.02
N ASN A 22 -24.03 40.33 15.07
CA ASN A 22 -24.43 39.67 16.30
C ASN A 22 -23.19 39.40 17.14
N SER A 23 -23.23 39.79 18.40
CA SER A 23 -22.11 39.67 19.34
C SER A 23 -21.73 38.21 19.68
N SER A 24 -22.53 37.24 19.26
CA SER A 24 -22.36 35.83 19.60
C SER A 24 -21.99 34.93 18.41
N SER A 25 -21.89 35.47 17.20
CA SER A 25 -21.49 34.68 16.02
C SER A 25 -20.60 35.45 15.06
N THR A 26 -19.55 34.81 14.58
CA THR A 26 -18.70 35.36 13.50
C THR A 26 -19.45 35.31 12.19
N THR A 27 -19.72 36.48 11.60
CA THR A 27 -20.37 36.58 10.29
C THR A 27 -19.30 36.47 9.20
N VAL A 28 -19.26 35.33 8.46
CA VAL A 28 -18.37 35.10 7.34
C VAL A 28 -19.00 35.67 6.07
N LEU A 29 -18.40 36.70 5.48
CA LEU A 29 -18.89 37.38 4.28
C LEU A 29 -18.56 36.58 3.01
N ALA A 30 -17.34 36.16 2.90
CA ALA A 30 -16.82 35.33 1.82
C ALA A 30 -15.63 34.54 2.29
N THR A 31 -15.39 33.39 1.67
CA THR A 31 -14.20 32.57 1.90
C THR A 31 -13.32 32.66 0.66
N ILE A 32 -12.05 32.98 0.87
CA ILE A 32 -11.05 33.10 -0.19
C ILE A 32 -9.94 32.12 0.11
N TYR A 33 -9.59 31.27 -0.84
CA TYR A 33 -8.47 30.36 -0.75
C TYR A 33 -7.37 30.75 -1.70
N ASP A 34 -6.14 30.64 -1.24
CA ASP A 34 -4.97 30.63 -2.09
C ASP A 34 -4.77 29.20 -2.58
N LEU A 35 -5.05 28.97 -3.87
CA LEU A 35 -4.93 27.65 -4.51
C LEU A 35 -3.53 27.40 -5.09
N SER A 36 -2.60 28.33 -4.91
CA SER A 36 -1.21 28.17 -5.39
C SER A 36 -0.41 27.16 -4.55
N SER A 37 -0.87 26.89 -3.34
CA SER A 37 -0.22 25.92 -2.42
C SER A 37 -1.31 25.17 -1.65
N LEU A 38 -1.45 23.90 -1.92
CA LEU A 38 -2.34 23.03 -1.17
C LEU A 38 -1.53 22.16 -0.22
N THR A 39 -2.04 22.02 0.99
CA THR A 39 -1.49 21.13 2.00
C THR A 39 -2.57 20.18 2.47
N PHE A 40 -2.17 18.98 2.84
CA PHE A 40 -3.04 18.04 3.53
C PHE A 40 -2.33 17.45 4.74
N GLU A 41 -3.12 16.93 5.65
CA GLU A 41 -2.64 16.30 6.86
C GLU A 41 -2.94 14.81 6.78
N MET A 42 -1.93 13.98 6.99
CA MET A 42 -2.06 12.54 7.07
C MET A 42 -1.71 12.07 8.48
N SER A 43 -2.40 11.02 8.92
CA SER A 43 -2.18 10.44 10.25
C SER A 43 -1.27 9.24 10.13
N ILE A 44 -0.11 9.29 10.78
CA ILE A 44 0.89 8.21 10.79
C ILE A 44 0.87 7.50 12.13
N ASP A 45 0.95 6.16 12.10
CA ASP A 45 1.02 5.33 13.30
C ASP A 45 2.31 5.57 14.10
N GLU A 46 2.23 5.37 15.43
CA GLU A 46 3.37 5.51 16.34
C GLU A 46 4.57 4.62 15.97
N LEU A 47 4.33 3.46 15.37
CA LEU A 47 5.41 2.54 14.98
C LEU A 47 6.23 3.06 13.79
N ASP A 48 5.60 3.86 12.92
CA ASP A 48 6.22 4.32 11.68
C ASP A 48 6.67 5.78 11.74
N ILE A 49 6.15 6.59 12.66
CA ILE A 49 6.50 8.02 12.74
C ILE A 49 8.00 8.29 12.88
N LYS A 50 8.74 7.39 13.53
CA LYS A 50 10.20 7.53 13.69
C LYS A 50 10.97 7.46 12.36
N LYS A 51 10.37 6.89 11.34
CA LYS A 51 10.95 6.77 9.99
C LYS A 51 10.62 7.97 9.11
N VAL A 52 9.60 8.74 9.49
CA VAL A 52 9.12 9.90 8.73
C VAL A 52 9.94 11.14 9.08
N LYS A 53 10.39 11.86 8.05
CA LYS A 53 11.19 13.07 8.18
C LYS A 53 10.70 14.15 7.22
N VAL A 54 10.86 15.39 7.65
CA VAL A 54 10.65 16.55 6.78
C VAL A 54 11.56 16.46 5.54
N GLY A 55 11.00 16.73 4.37
CA GLY A 55 11.68 16.66 3.08
C GLY A 55 11.49 15.35 2.32
N GLN A 56 10.87 14.33 2.91
CA GLN A 56 10.55 13.09 2.19
C GLN A 56 9.47 13.33 1.13
N LYS A 57 9.58 12.62 0.03
CA LYS A 57 8.61 12.64 -1.06
C LYS A 57 7.39 11.80 -0.70
N VAL A 58 6.25 12.29 -1.15
CA VAL A 58 4.94 11.67 -0.95
C VAL A 58 4.26 11.55 -2.30
N GLU A 59 3.85 10.36 -2.65
CA GLU A 59 2.94 10.12 -3.76
C GLU A 59 1.52 10.25 -3.26
N VAL A 60 0.72 11.09 -3.91
CA VAL A 60 -0.62 11.45 -3.48
C VAL A 60 -1.61 11.00 -4.53
N SER A 61 -2.61 10.24 -4.14
CA SER A 61 -3.76 9.86 -4.96
C SER A 61 -5.03 10.50 -4.40
N ALA A 62 -5.95 10.83 -5.27
CA ALA A 62 -7.25 11.38 -4.89
C ALA A 62 -8.38 10.56 -5.50
N ASP A 63 -9.39 10.23 -4.71
CA ASP A 63 -10.56 9.45 -5.16
C ASP A 63 -11.27 10.10 -6.36
N ALA A 64 -11.21 11.43 -6.45
CA ALA A 64 -11.83 12.19 -7.55
C ALA A 64 -11.08 12.05 -8.89
N PHE A 65 -9.84 11.55 -8.90
CA PHE A 65 -8.96 11.48 -10.06
C PHE A 65 -8.34 10.08 -10.18
N GLU A 66 -9.17 9.09 -10.56
CA GLU A 66 -8.72 7.71 -10.72
C GLU A 66 -7.53 7.60 -11.70
N GLY A 67 -6.46 6.97 -11.24
CA GLY A 67 -5.26 6.71 -12.05
C GLY A 67 -4.34 7.93 -12.23
N GLN A 68 -4.60 9.05 -11.56
CA GLN A 68 -3.67 10.18 -11.50
C GLN A 68 -2.99 10.22 -10.13
N THR A 69 -1.68 10.40 -10.16
CA THR A 69 -0.87 10.61 -8.95
C THR A 69 -0.27 12.01 -8.97
N PHE A 70 -0.23 12.63 -7.81
CA PHE A 70 0.36 13.93 -7.58
C PHE A 70 1.58 13.76 -6.68
N SER A 71 2.54 14.64 -6.78
CA SER A 71 3.69 14.63 -5.89
C SER A 71 3.56 15.68 -4.80
N GLY A 72 4.02 15.32 -3.61
CA GLY A 72 4.09 16.23 -2.48
C GLY A 72 5.38 16.01 -1.67
N THR A 73 5.58 16.90 -0.73
CA THR A 73 6.74 16.84 0.16
C THR A 73 6.29 17.01 1.60
N VAL A 74 6.81 16.18 2.51
CA VAL A 74 6.58 16.33 3.95
C VAL A 74 7.18 17.66 4.42
N THR A 75 6.35 18.56 4.90
CA THR A 75 6.78 19.88 5.39
C THR A 75 6.80 19.99 6.89
N ASN A 76 5.97 19.22 7.60
CA ASN A 76 5.94 19.22 9.05
C ASN A 76 5.59 17.84 9.60
N VAL A 77 6.22 17.45 10.69
CA VAL A 77 5.92 16.24 11.45
C VAL A 77 5.60 16.68 12.88
N SER A 78 4.36 16.45 13.30
CA SER A 78 3.96 16.80 14.67
C SER A 78 4.66 15.91 15.69
N LEU A 79 5.08 16.51 16.78
CA LEU A 79 5.59 15.81 17.97
C LEU A 79 4.48 15.46 18.98
N GLU A 80 3.28 15.96 18.74
CA GLU A 80 2.10 15.69 19.57
C GLU A 80 1.22 14.66 18.85
N SER A 81 0.92 13.58 19.58
CA SER A 81 0.03 12.53 19.06
C SER A 81 -1.44 12.90 19.31
N THR A 82 -2.29 12.46 18.41
CA THR A 82 -3.73 12.46 18.57
C THR A 82 -4.19 11.03 18.89
N TYR A 83 -4.90 10.87 20.02
CA TYR A 83 -5.44 9.58 20.42
C TYR A 83 -6.92 9.49 20.03
N SER A 84 -7.26 8.55 19.20
CA SER A 84 -8.63 8.30 18.76
C SER A 84 -8.89 6.81 18.56
N ASN A 85 -10.03 6.31 19.02
CA ASN A 85 -10.46 4.91 18.85
C ASN A 85 -9.44 3.85 19.31
N GLY A 86 -8.63 4.16 20.33
CA GLY A 86 -7.63 3.21 20.84
C GLY A 86 -6.29 3.25 20.10
N VAL A 87 -6.11 4.14 19.12
CA VAL A 87 -4.89 4.26 18.33
C VAL A 87 -4.28 5.66 18.51
N SER A 88 -2.96 5.70 18.73
CA SER A 88 -2.18 6.93 18.73
C SER A 88 -1.63 7.20 17.34
N THR A 89 -1.97 8.33 16.76
CA THR A 89 -1.45 8.78 15.47
C THR A 89 -0.78 10.14 15.58
N TYR A 90 0.19 10.38 14.73
CA TYR A 90 0.91 11.63 14.63
C TYR A 90 0.54 12.33 13.33
N PRO A 91 0.02 13.57 13.40
CA PRO A 91 -0.28 14.34 12.19
C PRO A 91 1.01 14.77 11.48
N VAL A 92 1.03 14.51 10.19
CA VAL A 92 2.11 14.88 9.27
C VAL A 92 1.53 15.77 8.19
N THR A 93 2.08 16.97 8.03
CA THR A 93 1.65 17.92 7.00
C THR A 93 2.47 17.70 5.75
N VAL A 94 1.79 17.54 4.65
CA VAL A 94 2.37 17.41 3.31
C VAL A 94 1.92 18.60 2.46
N THR A 95 2.86 19.20 1.76
CA THR A 95 2.60 20.25 0.77
C THR A 95 2.71 19.63 -0.61
N LEU A 96 1.71 19.84 -1.46
CA LEU A 96 1.74 19.40 -2.85
C LEU A 96 2.75 20.23 -3.64
N ASP A 97 3.54 19.57 -4.46
CA ASP A 97 4.49 20.24 -5.35
C ASP A 97 3.75 20.93 -6.51
N GLU A 98 2.69 20.27 -7.01
CA GLU A 98 1.77 20.80 -8.01
C GLU A 98 0.33 20.53 -7.56
N THR A 99 -0.52 21.53 -7.60
CA THR A 99 -1.91 21.41 -7.14
C THR A 99 -2.83 20.78 -8.19
N GLY A 100 -2.47 20.90 -9.48
CA GLY A 100 -3.31 20.40 -10.57
C GLY A 100 -4.76 20.92 -10.47
N ASP A 101 -5.70 20.00 -10.63
CA ASP A 101 -7.13 20.25 -10.48
C ASP A 101 -7.67 19.89 -9.09
N LEU A 102 -6.79 19.61 -8.11
CA LEU A 102 -7.18 19.32 -6.74
C LEU A 102 -7.81 20.56 -6.07
N LEU A 103 -8.87 20.31 -5.34
CA LEU A 103 -9.59 21.36 -4.61
C LEU A 103 -9.55 21.10 -3.09
N PRO A 104 -9.52 22.17 -2.28
CA PRO A 104 -9.63 22.03 -0.83
C PRO A 104 -10.91 21.29 -0.43
N GLY A 105 -10.76 20.31 0.48
CA GLY A 105 -11.86 19.47 0.95
C GLY A 105 -12.02 18.14 0.21
N MET A 106 -11.18 17.84 -0.78
CA MET A 106 -11.11 16.51 -1.38
C MET A 106 -10.40 15.54 -0.44
N ASN A 107 -10.83 14.28 -0.46
CA ASN A 107 -10.13 13.20 0.20
C ASN A 107 -8.94 12.78 -0.65
N VAL A 108 -7.80 12.61 -0.01
CA VAL A 108 -6.56 12.17 -0.64
C VAL A 108 -5.87 11.13 0.23
N ASP A 109 -5.23 10.17 -0.41
CA ASP A 109 -4.34 9.20 0.21
C ASP A 109 -2.89 9.55 -0.15
N GLY A 110 -1.99 9.37 0.81
CA GLY A 110 -0.58 9.67 0.62
C GLY A 110 0.29 8.46 0.97
N VAL A 111 1.26 8.16 0.11
CA VAL A 111 2.29 7.16 0.34
C VAL A 111 3.64 7.85 0.49
N ILE A 112 4.23 7.78 1.68
CA ILE A 112 5.54 8.37 1.97
C ILE A 112 6.63 7.40 1.55
N THR A 113 7.54 7.83 0.68
CA THR A 113 8.76 7.09 0.38
C THR A 113 9.74 7.24 1.55
N LEU A 114 9.93 6.16 2.30
CA LEU A 114 10.80 6.16 3.47
C LEU A 114 12.28 6.12 3.10
N GLU A 115 12.63 5.22 2.20
CA GLU A 115 13.97 5.01 1.69
C GLU A 115 13.90 4.64 0.21
N GLU A 116 14.86 5.07 -0.57
CA GLU A 116 14.96 4.82 -1.99
C GLU A 116 16.39 4.43 -2.34
N ALA A 117 16.55 3.42 -3.18
CA ALA A 117 17.83 3.05 -3.75
C ALA A 117 17.72 3.05 -5.27
N ASN A 118 18.46 3.95 -5.90
CA ASN A 118 18.50 4.09 -7.36
C ASN A 118 19.74 3.41 -7.92
N ASP A 119 19.64 2.88 -9.13
CA ASP A 119 20.75 2.24 -9.86
C ASP A 119 21.39 1.06 -9.09
N VAL A 120 20.57 0.28 -8.38
CA VAL A 120 21.01 -0.89 -7.62
C VAL A 120 20.61 -2.19 -8.30
N LEU A 121 21.41 -3.23 -8.07
CA LEU A 121 21.03 -4.59 -8.47
C LEU A 121 19.93 -5.09 -7.53
N ALA A 122 18.78 -5.45 -8.08
CA ALA A 122 17.65 -5.96 -7.32
C ALA A 122 17.17 -7.30 -7.86
N ILE A 123 16.72 -8.16 -6.97
CA ILE A 123 16.11 -9.45 -7.32
C ILE A 123 14.71 -9.55 -6.68
N PRO A 124 13.80 -10.36 -7.25
CA PRO A 124 12.52 -10.65 -6.59
C PRO A 124 12.72 -11.22 -5.18
N VAL A 125 11.89 -10.82 -4.23
CA VAL A 125 11.98 -11.27 -2.83
C VAL A 125 11.88 -12.80 -2.73
N ASP A 126 11.10 -13.44 -3.60
CA ASP A 126 10.90 -14.89 -3.66
C ASP A 126 12.14 -15.65 -4.16
N SER A 127 13.16 -14.95 -4.67
CA SER A 127 14.46 -15.53 -5.05
C SER A 127 15.40 -15.66 -3.85
N LEU A 128 15.13 -14.95 -2.75
CA LEU A 128 15.98 -14.94 -1.57
C LEU A 128 15.66 -16.12 -0.67
N MET A 129 16.60 -17.04 -0.55
CA MET A 129 16.50 -18.24 0.30
C MET A 129 17.03 -17.98 1.71
N ARG A 130 16.71 -18.87 2.65
CA ARG A 130 17.17 -18.78 4.03
C ARG A 130 18.69 -18.63 4.13
N GLY A 131 19.15 -17.72 4.97
CA GLY A 131 20.57 -17.46 5.19
C GLY A 131 21.20 -16.58 4.12
N ASN A 132 20.44 -15.69 3.52
CA ASN A 132 20.89 -14.72 2.48
C ASN A 132 21.59 -15.46 1.33
N ARG A 133 20.92 -16.44 0.75
CA ARG A 133 21.40 -17.19 -0.40
C ARG A 133 20.44 -17.03 -1.56
N VAL A 134 21.02 -17.03 -2.76
CA VAL A 134 20.30 -17.01 -4.03
C VAL A 134 20.81 -18.17 -4.87
N TYR A 135 19.92 -18.85 -5.59
CA TYR A 135 20.31 -19.89 -6.52
C TYR A 135 20.49 -19.27 -7.89
N VAL A 136 21.74 -19.27 -8.37
CA VAL A 136 22.14 -18.71 -9.66
C VAL A 136 22.30 -19.85 -10.66
N LYS A 137 21.85 -19.68 -11.89
CA LYS A 137 21.98 -20.66 -12.96
C LYS A 137 23.45 -20.98 -13.20
N ASP A 138 23.77 -22.29 -13.18
CA ASP A 138 25.09 -22.80 -13.43
C ASP A 138 24.98 -24.13 -14.21
N GLU A 139 25.30 -24.11 -15.48
CA GLU A 139 25.17 -25.26 -16.38
C GLU A 139 26.16 -26.40 -16.05
N THR A 140 27.14 -26.13 -15.23
CA THR A 140 28.08 -27.17 -14.77
C THR A 140 27.51 -28.05 -13.66
N VAL A 141 26.45 -27.60 -12.99
CA VAL A 141 25.76 -28.33 -11.91
C VAL A 141 24.64 -29.17 -12.50
N THR A 142 24.92 -30.43 -12.83
CA THR A 142 23.96 -31.32 -13.48
C THR A 142 23.02 -32.04 -12.52
N GLU A 143 23.39 -32.12 -11.23
CA GLU A 143 22.63 -32.84 -10.21
C GLU A 143 22.14 -31.91 -9.10
N GLN A 144 20.98 -32.23 -8.54
CA GLN A 144 20.44 -31.51 -7.40
C GLN A 144 21.32 -31.67 -6.14
N GLN A 145 21.66 -30.57 -5.49
CA GLN A 145 22.46 -30.56 -4.26
C GLN A 145 21.63 -30.11 -3.05
N GLY A 146 20.99 -31.05 -2.40
CA GLY A 146 20.10 -30.76 -1.27
C GLY A 146 18.90 -29.87 -1.69
N PRO A 147 18.74 -28.67 -1.15
CA PRO A 147 17.65 -27.77 -1.53
C PRO A 147 17.92 -27.00 -2.84
N VAL A 148 19.13 -27.08 -3.40
CA VAL A 148 19.52 -26.37 -4.63
C VAL A 148 19.09 -27.20 -5.84
N PRO A 149 18.26 -26.67 -6.74
CA PRO A 149 17.85 -27.39 -7.94
C PRO A 149 19.02 -27.72 -8.88
N ALA A 150 18.87 -28.76 -9.69
CA ALA A 150 19.83 -29.05 -10.76
C ALA A 150 19.93 -27.85 -11.73
N GLY A 151 21.12 -27.56 -12.23
CA GLY A 151 21.36 -26.38 -13.07
C GLY A 151 21.56 -25.08 -12.30
N PHE A 152 21.63 -25.12 -10.98
CA PHE A 152 21.83 -23.94 -10.14
C PHE A 152 22.91 -24.20 -9.08
N ARG A 153 23.56 -23.11 -8.65
CA ARG A 153 24.47 -23.10 -7.51
C ARG A 153 24.00 -22.08 -6.46
N ALA A 154 24.23 -22.39 -5.20
CA ALA A 154 23.91 -21.47 -4.12
C ALA A 154 25.01 -20.42 -3.96
N VAL A 155 24.64 -19.16 -4.04
CA VAL A 155 25.52 -18.02 -3.82
C VAL A 155 25.05 -17.27 -2.57
N LYS A 156 25.98 -16.94 -1.69
CA LYS A 156 25.70 -16.08 -0.54
C LYS A 156 25.73 -14.63 -1.01
N VAL A 157 24.69 -13.89 -0.66
CA VAL A 157 24.54 -12.48 -1.05
C VAL A 157 24.50 -11.58 0.19
N GLU A 158 24.86 -10.35 -0.01
CA GLU A 158 24.65 -9.26 0.95
C GLU A 158 23.48 -8.41 0.46
N THR A 159 22.45 -8.28 1.31
CA THR A 159 21.22 -7.56 0.96
C THR A 159 21.26 -6.13 1.48
N GLY A 160 20.57 -5.24 0.82
CA GLY A 160 20.32 -3.86 1.23
C GLY A 160 18.85 -3.64 1.56
N LEU A 161 18.25 -2.62 0.91
CA LEU A 161 16.84 -2.29 1.07
C LEU A 161 15.97 -3.44 0.56
N THR A 162 14.84 -3.61 1.24
CA THR A 162 13.86 -4.64 0.88
C THR A 162 12.48 -4.00 0.80
N SER A 163 11.81 -4.19 -0.33
CA SER A 163 10.41 -3.87 -0.51
C SER A 163 9.56 -5.14 -0.48
N ASP A 164 8.25 -5.01 -0.67
CA ASP A 164 7.33 -6.15 -0.75
C ASP A 164 7.62 -7.08 -1.94
N THR A 165 8.27 -6.58 -2.99
CA THR A 165 8.49 -7.29 -4.25
C THR A 165 9.95 -7.56 -4.58
N PHE A 166 10.86 -6.67 -4.15
CA PHE A 166 12.28 -6.73 -4.51
C PHE A 166 13.19 -6.57 -3.30
N VAL A 167 14.39 -7.13 -3.43
CA VAL A 167 15.50 -6.99 -2.46
C VAL A 167 16.72 -6.46 -3.20
N GLU A 168 17.29 -5.39 -2.68
CA GLU A 168 18.59 -4.86 -3.14
C GLU A 168 19.71 -5.86 -2.82
N ILE A 169 20.61 -6.06 -3.77
CA ILE A 169 21.83 -6.88 -3.60
C ILE A 169 23.05 -5.98 -3.66
N LYS A 170 23.74 -5.88 -2.52
CA LYS A 170 25.00 -5.11 -2.40
C LYS A 170 26.20 -5.85 -2.90
N SER A 171 26.20 -7.18 -2.74
CA SER A 171 27.31 -8.03 -3.21
C SER A 171 26.87 -9.48 -3.39
N GLY A 172 27.61 -10.24 -4.21
CA GLY A 172 27.41 -11.67 -4.44
C GLY A 172 26.75 -12.01 -5.77
N LEU A 173 26.13 -11.07 -6.46
CA LEU A 173 25.59 -11.23 -7.80
C LEU A 173 26.14 -10.18 -8.75
N SER A 174 26.02 -10.44 -10.04
CA SER A 174 26.35 -9.53 -11.13
C SER A 174 25.12 -9.31 -12.01
N GLU A 175 25.09 -8.17 -12.68
CA GLU A 175 24.06 -7.91 -13.70
C GLU A 175 24.11 -8.99 -14.80
N GLY A 176 22.92 -9.51 -15.13
CA GLY A 176 22.78 -10.61 -16.11
C GLY A 176 22.75 -12.01 -15.49
N ASP A 177 23.02 -12.16 -14.20
CA ASP A 177 22.87 -13.45 -13.51
C ASP A 177 21.39 -13.90 -13.54
N VAL A 178 21.15 -15.15 -13.90
CA VAL A 178 19.80 -15.75 -13.90
C VAL A 178 19.56 -16.40 -12.56
N VAL A 179 18.58 -15.90 -11.82
CA VAL A 179 18.25 -16.38 -10.48
C VAL A 179 17.01 -17.26 -10.48
N TYR A 180 17.00 -18.27 -9.60
CA TYR A 180 15.85 -19.13 -9.39
C TYR A 180 14.82 -18.41 -8.50
N VAL A 181 13.57 -18.37 -8.96
CA VAL A 181 12.43 -17.86 -8.18
C VAL A 181 11.63 -19.07 -7.71
N ALA A 182 11.46 -19.21 -6.40
CA ALA A 182 10.57 -20.23 -5.85
C ALA A 182 9.12 -19.80 -6.15
N GLU A 183 8.36 -20.66 -6.84
CA GLU A 183 6.93 -20.44 -6.99
C GLU A 183 6.28 -20.45 -5.59
N SER A 184 5.85 -19.30 -5.13
CA SER A 184 5.02 -19.23 -3.94
C SER A 184 3.67 -19.85 -4.26
N SER A 185 3.32 -20.93 -3.57
CA SER A 185 2.07 -21.70 -3.73
C SER A 185 0.81 -20.91 -3.32
N LYS A 186 0.67 -19.68 -3.81
CA LYS A 186 -0.54 -18.88 -3.62
C LYS A 186 -1.62 -19.14 -4.67
N ASN A 187 -1.40 -20.08 -5.61
CA ASN A 187 -2.43 -20.43 -6.61
C ASN A 187 -2.48 -21.95 -6.89
N SER A 188 -2.67 -22.74 -5.84
CA SER A 188 -3.24 -24.09 -6.01
C SER A 188 -4.76 -24.02 -5.96
N SER A 189 -5.35 -23.34 -6.91
CA SER A 189 -6.73 -23.64 -7.31
C SER A 189 -6.70 -24.99 -8.00
N SER A 190 -7.06 -26.01 -7.21
CA SER A 190 -7.42 -27.37 -7.59
C SER A 190 -7.88 -27.49 -9.05
N VAL A 191 -7.01 -27.97 -9.91
CA VAL A 191 -7.42 -28.72 -11.08
C VAL A 191 -7.77 -30.11 -10.58
N MET A 192 -9.05 -30.32 -10.24
CA MET A 192 -9.62 -31.64 -10.17
C MET A 192 -9.54 -32.22 -11.57
N MET A 193 -8.55 -33.08 -11.81
CA MET A 193 -8.59 -34.01 -12.94
C MET A 193 -9.79 -34.94 -12.69
N MET A 194 -10.84 -34.76 -13.46
CA MET A 194 -11.78 -35.78 -13.76
C MET A 194 -11.04 -36.90 -14.50
N MET A 195 -10.72 -37.97 -13.82
CA MET A 195 -10.49 -39.25 -14.44
C MET A 195 -11.85 -39.87 -14.67
N ASP A 196 -12.30 -39.75 -15.92
CA ASP A 196 -13.29 -40.62 -16.52
C ASP A 196 -12.70 -42.04 -16.66
N GLY A 197 -13.44 -43.00 -16.18
CA GLY A 197 -12.98 -44.39 -16.29
C GLY A 197 -13.90 -45.40 -15.59
N GLY A 198 -15.07 -45.66 -16.16
CA GLY A 198 -15.60 -46.96 -16.47
C GLY A 198 -16.07 -47.95 -15.42
N MET A 199 -17.38 -48.23 -15.53
CA MET A 199 -18.05 -49.53 -15.41
C MET A 199 -18.01 -50.33 -14.11
N GLY A 200 -19.24 -50.59 -13.60
CA GLY A 200 -19.49 -51.74 -12.75
C GLY A 200 -20.76 -51.59 -11.95
N GLY A 201 -21.85 -52.02 -12.51
CA GLY A 201 -23.20 -51.96 -12.01
C GLY A 201 -23.51 -52.78 -10.76
N PRO A 202 -24.81 -52.83 -10.39
CA PRO A 202 -25.27 -53.07 -9.03
C PRO A 202 -25.55 -54.57 -8.78
N PRO A 203 -26.08 -55.06 -7.69
CA PRO A 203 -27.31 -54.63 -7.07
C PRO A 203 -27.47 -54.92 -5.54
N GLY A 204 -28.50 -54.36 -5.02
CA GLY A 204 -29.34 -55.15 -4.09
C GLY A 204 -29.30 -54.81 -2.63
N GLY A 205 -30.41 -54.34 -2.19
CA GLY A 205 -31.12 -55.01 -1.10
C GLY A 205 -31.18 -54.30 0.23
N GLY A 206 -32.35 -53.75 0.45
CA GLY A 206 -33.15 -54.23 1.57
C GLY A 206 -33.05 -53.48 2.89
N GLY A 207 -34.19 -52.88 3.20
CA GLY A 207 -34.83 -53.12 4.48
C GLY A 207 -34.54 -52.08 5.56
N ASN A 208 -35.43 -51.21 5.78
CA ASN A 208 -36.61 -51.32 6.63
C ASN A 208 -36.46 -50.65 8.01
N MET A 209 -37.42 -49.79 8.22
CA MET A 209 -38.15 -49.47 9.46
C MET A 209 -37.49 -48.87 10.70
N GLY A 210 -38.21 -47.86 11.12
CA GLY A 210 -38.75 -47.60 12.45
C GLY A 210 -38.09 -46.40 13.12
N GLY A 211 -38.76 -45.32 13.44
CA GLY A 211 -40.03 -45.19 14.11
C GLY A 211 -39.80 -44.57 15.46
N GLY A 212 -40.54 -43.50 15.77
CA GLY A 212 -40.76 -43.07 17.13
C GLY A 212 -39.90 -41.89 17.61
N ASN A 213 -40.41 -40.70 17.72
CA ASN A 213 -41.50 -40.11 18.45
C ASN A 213 -41.07 -39.48 19.80
N MET A 214 -41.51 -38.26 20.02
CA MET A 214 -41.72 -37.51 21.27
C MET A 214 -40.47 -37.09 22.06
N GLY A 215 -40.34 -35.91 22.64
CA GLY A 215 -41.24 -34.83 23.04
C GLY A 215 -40.57 -34.08 24.16
N GLY A 216 -40.79 -32.81 24.24
CA GLY A 216 -41.15 -32.09 25.42
C GLY A 216 -39.99 -31.61 26.36
N GLY A 217 -40.01 -30.32 26.56
CA GLY A 217 -39.37 -29.67 27.69
C GLY A 217 -38.93 -28.28 27.32
#